data_ce974aeacd243f6e14b1b1980f12008f
#
_entry.id   ce974aeacd243f6e14b1b1980f12008f
#
_cell.length_a   1.000
_cell.length_b   1.000
_cell.length_c   1.000
_cell.angle_alpha   90.00
_cell.angle_beta   90.00
_cell.angle_gamma   90.00
#
_symmetry.space_group_name_H-M   'P 1'
#
loop_
_entity.id
_entity.type
_entity.pdbx_description
1 polymer ?
#
loop_
_entity_poly.entity_id
_entity_poly.type
_entity_poly.pdbx_seq_one_letter_code
_entity_poly.pdbx_strand_id
1 'polypeptide(L)'
;WSSDVCSSDLALLPSQSEKFSFSFQSLAGRGDRYQVDYIDQSGLTLSAGGSVVVEGRLFAGAKKVALLDFYKEEMGIPNFDLAIDFGWFYFLTKPFFYAINWLYHLFGNFGVATLAFTVVVKLAFFPLANKSYHSMAKMRVLTPKLQSLRERFGEDRMKLNQEMMALYKAEKVNPAAGCLPVLLQIPVFFALYKVLFVTIEMRHAPFFGWIADLSAPDPTSVFNIFGLLPYSVDFLPAFLQLGVWPILMGISMFLQMRLNPAPPDPIQAKVFQFMPIFFTFLLATFPAGLVIYWTWNNLLSMAQQWFILRRVTKAS
;
A
#
# COMPACT_ATOMS: atom_id res chain seq x y z
N TRP A 1 -14.29 -11.14 -0.60
CA TRP A 1 -13.80 -9.76 -0.77
C TRP A 1 -14.29 -9.29 -2.13
N SER A 2 -15.55 -8.85 -2.14
CA SER A 2 -16.05 -8.07 -3.24
C SER A 2 -15.19 -6.81 -3.30
N SER A 3 -14.46 -6.65 -4.36
CA SER A 3 -13.71 -5.46 -4.69
C SER A 3 -14.66 -4.35 -5.12
N ASP A 4 -15.67 -4.08 -4.32
CA ASP A 4 -16.60 -2.99 -4.57
C ASP A 4 -15.94 -1.66 -4.23
N VAL A 5 -14.94 -1.35 -5.01
CA VAL A 5 -14.57 0.03 -5.27
C VAL A 5 -15.68 0.60 -6.14
N CYS A 6 -16.89 0.67 -5.59
CA CYS A 6 -17.95 1.44 -6.21
C CYS A 6 -17.46 2.88 -6.25
N SER A 7 -17.05 3.31 -7.43
CA SER A 7 -16.63 4.68 -7.68
C SER A 7 -17.80 5.67 -7.56
N SER A 8 -19.03 5.17 -7.52
CA SER A 8 -20.27 5.91 -7.29
C SER A 8 -21.10 5.20 -6.22
N ASP A 9 -21.82 5.97 -5.45
CA ASP A 9 -22.67 5.47 -4.38
C ASP A 9 -24.02 6.17 -4.34
N LEU A 10 -24.99 5.50 -3.68
CA LEU A 10 -26.29 6.05 -3.34
C LEU A 10 -26.41 6.07 -1.83
N ALA A 11 -26.70 7.21 -1.23
CA ALA A 11 -26.96 7.32 0.19
C ALA A 11 -28.25 8.11 0.47
N LEU A 12 -29.13 7.51 1.27
CA LEU A 12 -30.29 8.19 1.83
C LEU A 12 -29.86 8.91 3.12
N LEU A 13 -30.11 10.21 3.16
CA LEU A 13 -29.68 11.10 4.23
C LEU A 13 -30.92 11.77 4.84
N PRO A 14 -31.56 11.14 5.86
CA PRO A 14 -32.64 11.78 6.61
C PRO A 14 -32.11 12.92 7.46
N SER A 15 -33.00 13.66 8.10
CA SER A 15 -32.65 14.67 9.10
C SER A 15 -31.70 14.08 10.15
N GLN A 16 -30.64 14.82 10.50
CA GLN A 16 -29.66 14.37 11.50
C GLN A 16 -30.09 14.63 12.94
N SER A 17 -31.24 15.32 13.15
CA SER A 17 -31.79 15.66 14.48
C SER A 17 -32.68 14.57 15.08
N GLU A 18 -33.08 13.58 14.28
CA GLU A 18 -34.07 12.57 14.66
C GLU A 18 -33.46 11.15 14.58
N LYS A 19 -34.13 10.18 15.20
CA LYS A 19 -33.68 8.78 15.19
C LYS A 19 -34.47 7.98 14.15
N PHE A 20 -33.76 7.38 13.21
CA PHE A 20 -34.33 6.56 12.16
C PHE A 20 -33.89 5.10 12.27
N SER A 21 -34.79 4.20 11.90
CA SER A 21 -34.45 2.80 11.61
C SER A 21 -34.25 2.63 10.12
N PHE A 22 -33.14 2.03 9.74
CA PHE A 22 -32.83 1.72 8.34
C PHE A 22 -33.09 0.25 8.03
N SER A 23 -33.61 -0.02 6.86
CA SER A 23 -33.82 -1.37 6.33
C SER A 23 -33.13 -1.50 4.98
N PHE A 24 -32.41 -2.61 4.80
CA PHE A 24 -31.75 -3.00 3.56
C PHE A 24 -32.28 -4.36 3.14
N GLN A 25 -32.97 -4.45 2.02
CA GLN A 25 -33.59 -5.68 1.57
C GLN A 25 -33.16 -6.01 0.13
N SER A 26 -32.84 -7.28 -0.11
CA SER A 26 -32.74 -7.83 -1.45
C SER A 26 -34.09 -8.35 -1.91
N LEU A 27 -34.60 -7.85 -3.04
CA LEU A 27 -35.87 -8.25 -3.59
C LEU A 27 -35.72 -9.54 -4.40
N ALA A 28 -35.89 -10.68 -3.75
CA ALA A 28 -35.81 -11.98 -4.38
C ALA A 28 -36.83 -12.10 -5.56
N GLY A 29 -36.38 -12.63 -6.69
CA GLY A 29 -37.23 -12.94 -7.86
C GLY A 29 -37.39 -11.82 -8.89
N ARG A 30 -36.75 -10.66 -8.72
CA ARG A 30 -36.78 -9.53 -9.68
C ARG A 30 -35.42 -9.09 -10.22
N GLY A 31 -34.44 -9.99 -10.30
CA GLY A 31 -33.05 -9.66 -10.61
C GLY A 31 -32.33 -9.02 -9.41
N ASP A 32 -31.14 -8.48 -9.62
CA ASP A 32 -30.33 -7.83 -8.58
C ASP A 32 -30.93 -6.47 -8.19
N ARG A 33 -32.10 -6.49 -7.55
CA ARG A 33 -32.76 -5.29 -7.04
C ARG A 33 -32.66 -5.23 -5.55
N TYR A 34 -32.29 -4.05 -5.05
CA TYR A 34 -32.15 -3.78 -3.64
C TYR A 34 -33.08 -2.63 -3.26
N GLN A 35 -33.68 -2.72 -2.10
CA GLN A 35 -34.49 -1.66 -1.50
C GLN A 35 -33.79 -1.15 -0.26
N VAL A 36 -33.69 0.17 -0.15
CA VAL A 36 -33.20 0.85 1.05
C VAL A 36 -34.29 1.83 1.48
N ASP A 37 -34.73 1.72 2.72
CA ASP A 37 -35.71 2.61 3.32
C ASP A 37 -35.29 3.01 4.73
N TYR A 38 -35.89 4.08 5.23
CA TYR A 38 -35.76 4.48 6.61
C TYR A 38 -37.12 4.92 7.17
N ILE A 39 -37.33 4.69 8.46
CA ILE A 39 -38.56 4.98 9.18
C ILE A 39 -38.19 5.80 10.41
N ASP A 40 -38.89 6.93 10.62
CA ASP A 40 -38.81 7.70 11.85
C ASP A 40 -39.40 6.90 13.01
N GLN A 41 -38.63 6.72 14.08
CA GLN A 41 -39.07 5.95 15.27
C GLN A 41 -40.00 6.76 16.16
N SER A 42 -39.96 8.06 16.12
CA SER A 42 -40.77 8.96 16.98
C SER A 42 -42.18 9.16 16.45
N GLY A 43 -42.37 8.99 15.13
CA GLY A 43 -43.63 9.31 14.44
C GLY A 43 -43.89 10.80 14.39
N LEU A 44 -44.70 11.21 13.42
CA LEU A 44 -45.10 12.61 13.25
C LEU A 44 -46.59 12.77 13.59
N THR A 45 -46.89 13.68 14.51
CA THR A 45 -48.28 14.01 14.84
C THR A 45 -48.75 15.17 13.95
N LEU A 46 -49.74 14.93 13.12
CA LEU A 46 -50.34 15.96 12.27
C LEU A 46 -51.67 16.39 12.85
N SER A 47 -51.77 17.69 13.18
CA SER A 47 -53.03 18.31 13.65
C SER A 47 -54.01 18.46 12.49
N ALA A 48 -55.31 18.42 12.77
CA ALA A 48 -56.35 18.64 11.75
C ALA A 48 -56.18 20.01 11.09
N GLY A 49 -56.04 20.02 9.75
CA GLY A 49 -55.78 21.21 8.94
C GLY A 49 -54.35 21.74 8.97
N GLY A 50 -53.42 21.06 9.70
CA GLY A 50 -52.02 21.40 9.72
C GLY A 50 -51.21 20.75 8.57
N SER A 51 -49.99 21.17 8.35
CA SER A 51 -49.02 20.55 7.46
C SER A 51 -47.70 20.31 8.19
N VAL A 52 -47.04 19.21 7.88
CA VAL A 52 -45.68 18.87 8.33
C VAL A 52 -44.80 18.64 7.11
N VAL A 53 -43.66 19.30 7.10
CA VAL A 53 -42.65 19.11 6.04
C VAL A 53 -41.56 18.17 6.57
N VAL A 54 -41.32 17.09 5.87
CA VAL A 54 -40.21 16.15 6.14
C VAL A 54 -39.15 16.34 5.05
N GLU A 55 -37.97 16.74 5.47
CA GLU A 55 -36.85 16.91 4.57
C GLU A 55 -35.98 15.65 4.56
N GLY A 56 -35.75 15.09 3.38
CA GLY A 56 -34.81 14.03 3.12
C GLY A 56 -33.87 14.41 1.99
N ARG A 57 -32.65 13.94 2.05
CA ARG A 57 -31.65 14.17 0.99
C ARG A 57 -31.21 12.84 0.41
N LEU A 58 -30.93 12.83 -0.88
CA LEU A 58 -30.35 11.69 -1.59
C LEU A 58 -29.00 12.12 -2.16
N PHE A 59 -27.94 11.43 -1.75
CA PHE A 59 -26.67 11.52 -2.44
C PHE A 59 -26.65 10.44 -3.55
N ALA A 60 -26.32 10.84 -4.78
CA ALA A 60 -26.10 9.96 -5.91
C ALA A 60 -24.91 10.50 -6.69
N GLY A 61 -23.76 9.84 -6.60
CA GLY A 61 -22.59 10.36 -7.28
C GLY A 61 -21.29 9.65 -6.95
N ALA A 62 -20.21 10.18 -7.54
CA ALA A 62 -18.87 9.68 -7.33
C ALA A 62 -18.34 10.03 -5.93
N LYS A 63 -17.71 9.05 -5.27
CA LYS A 63 -17.11 9.21 -3.94
C LYS A 63 -15.76 9.94 -4.02
N LYS A 64 -15.78 11.22 -4.36
CA LYS A 64 -14.58 12.05 -4.29
C LYS A 64 -14.29 12.45 -2.85
N VAL A 65 -13.04 12.27 -2.41
CA VAL A 65 -12.63 12.54 -1.03
C VAL A 65 -12.99 13.96 -0.60
N ALA A 66 -12.61 14.96 -1.41
CA ALA A 66 -12.90 16.35 -1.11
C ALA A 66 -14.41 16.68 -1.04
N LEU A 67 -15.22 15.99 -1.86
CA LEU A 67 -16.68 16.19 -1.87
C LEU A 67 -17.34 15.60 -0.63
N LEU A 68 -16.91 14.42 -0.21
CA LEU A 68 -17.44 13.79 1.01
C LEU A 68 -17.03 14.55 2.27
N ASP A 69 -15.81 15.10 2.31
CA ASP A 69 -15.37 15.97 3.40
C ASP A 69 -16.18 17.28 3.44
N PHE A 70 -16.46 17.89 2.28
CA PHE A 70 -17.34 19.04 2.20
C PHE A 70 -18.75 18.75 2.75
N TYR A 71 -19.35 17.62 2.38
CA TYR A 71 -20.67 17.26 2.91
C TYR A 71 -20.65 16.98 4.42
N LYS A 72 -19.56 16.41 4.92
CA LYS A 72 -19.38 16.21 6.36
C LYS A 72 -19.30 17.53 7.12
N GLU A 73 -18.49 18.47 6.63
CA GLU A 73 -18.18 19.73 7.33
C GLU A 73 -19.26 20.78 7.13
N GLU A 74 -19.64 21.07 5.88
CA GLU A 74 -20.56 22.16 5.55
C GLU A 74 -22.04 21.76 5.65
N MET A 75 -22.38 20.51 5.38
CA MET A 75 -23.76 20.03 5.43
C MET A 75 -24.09 19.27 6.73
N GLY A 76 -23.11 19.12 7.63
CA GLY A 76 -23.28 18.51 8.93
C GLY A 76 -23.67 17.02 8.88
N ILE A 77 -23.22 16.28 7.86
CA ILE A 77 -23.50 14.84 7.72
C ILE A 77 -22.37 14.08 8.44
N PRO A 78 -22.59 13.53 9.64
CA PRO A 78 -21.55 12.93 10.43
C PRO A 78 -20.98 11.69 9.74
N ASN A 79 -19.63 11.55 9.76
CA ASN A 79 -18.90 10.40 9.25
C ASN A 79 -19.11 10.09 7.75
N PHE A 80 -19.58 11.06 6.94
CA PHE A 80 -19.83 10.81 5.52
C PHE A 80 -18.54 10.53 4.73
N ASP A 81 -17.42 11.02 5.20
CA ASP A 81 -16.08 10.70 4.67
C ASP A 81 -15.70 9.22 4.81
N LEU A 82 -16.33 8.49 5.75
CA LEU A 82 -16.12 7.03 5.91
C LEU A 82 -16.81 6.19 4.84
N ALA A 83 -17.59 6.79 3.92
CA ALA A 83 -18.08 6.11 2.72
C ALA A 83 -16.93 5.64 1.80
N ILE A 84 -15.72 6.21 1.98
CA ILE A 84 -14.47 5.69 1.41
C ILE A 84 -13.75 4.89 2.48
N ASP A 85 -13.57 3.58 2.24
CA ASP A 85 -12.84 2.70 3.17
C ASP A 85 -11.32 2.88 3.04
N PHE A 86 -10.76 3.82 3.78
CA PHE A 86 -9.32 4.01 3.89
C PHE A 86 -8.61 2.92 4.73
N GLY A 87 -9.34 1.97 5.29
CA GLY A 87 -8.82 0.84 6.06
C GLY A 87 -8.30 1.21 7.46
N TRP A 88 -7.61 0.26 8.09
CA TRP A 88 -7.12 0.38 9.46
C TRP A 88 -6.13 1.53 9.68
N PHE A 89 -5.43 1.93 8.63
CA PHE A 89 -4.48 3.04 8.67
C PHE A 89 -5.09 4.37 8.21
N TYR A 90 -6.40 4.60 8.46
CA TYR A 90 -7.10 5.82 8.09
C TYR A 90 -6.32 7.09 8.43
N PHE A 91 -5.76 7.15 9.65
CA PHE A 91 -4.97 8.27 10.15
C PHE A 91 -3.71 8.56 9.31
N LEU A 92 -3.24 7.60 8.53
CA LEU A 92 -2.09 7.71 7.62
C LEU A 92 -2.54 7.83 6.17
N THR A 93 -3.55 7.06 5.77
CA THR A 93 -4.03 6.98 4.40
C THR A 93 -4.64 8.30 3.93
N LYS A 94 -5.48 8.94 4.76
CA LYS A 94 -6.14 10.20 4.42
C LYS A 94 -5.13 11.36 4.27
N PRO A 95 -4.18 11.60 5.18
CA PRO A 95 -3.08 12.54 4.97
C PRO A 95 -2.22 12.24 3.74
N PHE A 96 -1.96 10.97 3.44
CA PHE A 96 -1.20 10.60 2.25
C PHE A 96 -1.95 10.95 0.97
N PHE A 97 -3.25 10.71 0.93
CA PHE A 97 -4.09 11.15 -0.19
C PHE A 97 -3.96 12.65 -0.43
N TYR A 98 -4.13 13.48 0.61
CA TYR A 98 -4.03 14.93 0.47
C TYR A 98 -2.63 15.38 0.03
N ALA A 99 -1.59 14.78 0.57
CA ALA A 99 -0.21 15.10 0.17
C ALA A 99 0.06 14.73 -1.30
N ILE A 100 -0.40 13.57 -1.75
CA ILE A 100 -0.26 13.13 -3.15
C ILE A 100 -1.11 14.00 -4.07
N ASN A 101 -2.33 14.34 -3.67
CA ASN A 101 -3.22 15.22 -4.43
C ASN A 101 -2.63 16.65 -4.55
N TRP A 102 -2.02 17.18 -3.50
CA TRP A 102 -1.30 18.44 -3.56
C TRP A 102 -0.12 18.39 -4.56
N LEU A 103 0.69 17.32 -4.50
CA LEU A 103 1.77 17.09 -5.45
C LEU A 103 1.26 16.90 -6.88
N TYR A 104 0.08 16.27 -7.05
CA TYR A 104 -0.56 16.17 -8.36
C TYR A 104 -0.89 17.53 -8.97
N HIS A 105 -1.41 18.46 -8.18
CA HIS A 105 -1.66 19.81 -8.66
C HIS A 105 -0.37 20.55 -9.07
N LEU A 106 0.78 20.16 -8.50
CA LEU A 106 2.08 20.72 -8.87
C LEU A 106 2.64 20.09 -10.15
N PHE A 107 2.53 18.77 -10.29
CA PHE A 107 3.18 18.02 -11.38
C PHE A 107 2.24 17.66 -12.55
N GLY A 108 0.93 17.72 -12.37
CA GLY A 108 -0.07 17.32 -13.36
C GLY A 108 -0.14 15.82 -13.65
N ASN A 109 0.57 14.98 -12.88
CA ASN A 109 0.61 13.53 -13.08
C ASN A 109 0.65 12.80 -11.73
N PHE A 110 -0.35 11.93 -11.47
CA PHE A 110 -0.45 11.20 -10.20
C PHE A 110 0.69 10.21 -9.97
N GLY A 111 1.22 9.59 -11.01
CA GLY A 111 2.38 8.72 -10.90
C GLY A 111 3.61 9.48 -10.43
N VAL A 112 3.90 10.64 -11.04
CA VAL A 112 4.99 11.52 -10.61
C VAL A 112 4.77 12.03 -9.20
N ALA A 113 3.54 12.42 -8.86
CA ALA A 113 3.18 12.84 -7.51
C ALA A 113 3.46 11.74 -6.46
N THR A 114 3.12 10.49 -6.77
CA THR A 114 3.39 9.32 -5.91
C THR A 114 4.90 9.06 -5.76
N LEU A 115 5.67 9.19 -6.86
CA LEU A 115 7.14 9.06 -6.81
C LEU A 115 7.78 10.18 -5.98
N ALA A 116 7.34 11.43 -6.16
CA ALA A 116 7.80 12.57 -5.37
C ALA A 116 7.42 12.42 -3.89
N PHE A 117 6.19 12.01 -3.60
CA PHE A 117 5.75 11.70 -2.24
C PHE A 117 6.62 10.63 -1.57
N THR A 118 7.01 9.59 -2.33
CA THR A 118 7.91 8.55 -1.83
C THR A 118 9.26 9.14 -1.40
N VAL A 119 9.80 10.10 -2.15
CA VAL A 119 11.04 10.80 -1.77
C VAL A 119 10.85 11.57 -0.46
N VAL A 120 9.72 12.29 -0.30
CA VAL A 120 9.41 13.03 0.94
C VAL A 120 9.35 12.07 2.14
N VAL A 121 8.64 10.96 2.02
CA VAL A 121 8.56 9.93 3.07
C VAL A 121 9.95 9.37 3.40
N LYS A 122 10.77 9.07 2.39
CA LYS A 122 12.14 8.59 2.58
C LYS A 122 13.01 9.61 3.29
N LEU A 123 12.87 10.89 2.99
CA LEU A 123 13.60 11.97 3.67
C LEU A 123 13.15 12.11 5.14
N ALA A 124 11.85 12.04 5.40
CA ALA A 124 11.32 12.07 6.78
C ALA A 124 11.87 10.93 7.64
N PHE A 125 11.96 9.71 7.06
CA PHE A 125 12.51 8.54 7.76
C PHE A 125 14.02 8.37 7.61
N PHE A 126 14.72 9.31 6.96
CA PHE A 126 16.16 9.22 6.73
C PHE A 126 16.99 9.01 8.00
N PRO A 127 16.77 9.72 9.13
CA PRO A 127 17.54 9.51 10.35
C PRO A 127 17.43 8.08 10.88
N LEU A 128 16.24 7.51 10.83
CA LEU A 128 15.96 6.15 11.29
C LEU A 128 16.59 5.10 10.36
N ALA A 129 16.44 5.29 9.05
CA ALA A 129 17.04 4.45 8.03
C ALA A 129 18.58 4.49 8.13
N ASN A 130 19.18 5.67 8.35
CA ASN A 130 20.62 5.82 8.53
C ASN A 130 21.13 4.97 9.70
N LYS A 131 20.46 5.04 10.85
CA LYS A 131 20.82 4.22 12.02
C LYS A 131 20.72 2.72 11.74
N SER A 132 19.69 2.30 10.99
CA SER A 132 19.50 0.92 10.58
C SER A 132 20.59 0.45 9.62
N TYR A 133 20.91 1.19 8.59
CA TYR A 133 21.95 0.83 7.62
C TYR A 133 23.35 0.81 8.23
N HIS A 134 23.65 1.69 9.19
CA HIS A 134 24.88 1.61 9.99
C HIS A 134 24.98 0.29 10.78
N SER A 135 23.88 -0.14 11.40
CA SER A 135 23.83 -1.43 12.10
C SER A 135 24.02 -2.61 11.15
N MET A 136 23.36 -2.55 9.96
CA MET A 136 23.53 -3.56 8.92
C MET A 136 24.97 -3.63 8.36
N ALA A 137 25.65 -2.49 8.23
CA ALA A 137 27.04 -2.43 7.81
C ALA A 137 27.96 -3.16 8.83
N LYS A 138 27.76 -2.91 10.13
CA LYS A 138 28.48 -3.63 11.19
C LYS A 138 28.17 -5.13 11.17
N MET A 139 26.93 -5.51 10.96
CA MET A 139 26.52 -6.92 10.82
C MET A 139 27.26 -7.64 9.69
N ARG A 140 27.49 -6.97 8.55
CA ARG A 140 28.28 -7.54 7.43
C ARG A 140 29.70 -7.89 7.84
N VAL A 141 30.36 -7.03 8.63
CA VAL A 141 31.72 -7.28 9.12
C VAL A 141 31.75 -8.47 10.07
N LEU A 142 30.64 -8.75 10.76
CA LEU A 142 30.52 -9.89 11.69
C LEU A 142 30.17 -11.21 10.97
N THR A 143 29.76 -11.18 9.70
CA THR A 143 29.37 -12.38 8.94
C THR A 143 30.40 -13.53 9.02
N PRO A 144 31.73 -13.32 8.82
CA PRO A 144 32.72 -14.40 8.94
C PRO A 144 32.81 -14.97 10.36
N LYS A 145 32.71 -14.13 11.40
CA LYS A 145 32.68 -14.59 12.79
C LYS A 145 31.45 -15.45 13.09
N LEU A 146 30.30 -15.06 12.53
CA LEU A 146 29.05 -15.83 12.67
C LEU A 146 29.11 -17.17 11.93
N GLN A 147 29.79 -17.24 10.79
CA GLN A 147 30.03 -18.50 10.09
C GLN A 147 30.91 -19.45 10.91
N SER A 148 31.99 -18.97 11.47
CA SER A 148 32.88 -19.78 12.34
C SER A 148 32.17 -20.31 13.60
N LEU A 149 31.27 -19.53 14.20
CA LEU A 149 30.42 -19.99 15.30
C LEU A 149 29.48 -21.12 14.87
N ARG A 150 28.94 -21.04 13.68
CA ARG A 150 28.08 -22.11 13.13
C ARG A 150 28.84 -23.40 12.85
N GLU A 151 30.04 -23.31 12.31
CA GLU A 151 30.88 -24.46 12.07
C GLU A 151 31.25 -25.17 13.38
N ARG A 152 31.43 -24.40 14.47
CA ARG A 152 31.76 -24.93 15.80
C ARG A 152 30.56 -25.51 16.56
N PHE A 153 29.42 -24.89 16.47
CA PHE A 153 28.25 -25.18 17.34
C PHE A 153 27.00 -25.55 16.52
N GLY A 154 27.11 -25.86 15.21
CA GLY A 154 25.98 -26.06 14.34
C GLY A 154 25.01 -27.17 14.77
N GLU A 155 25.48 -28.17 15.48
CA GLU A 155 24.66 -29.26 16.03
C GLU A 155 23.91 -28.86 17.29
N ASP A 156 24.51 -27.96 18.12
CA ASP A 156 23.90 -27.44 19.35
C ASP A 156 23.28 -26.05 19.09
N ARG A 157 22.01 -26.04 18.68
CA ARG A 157 21.28 -24.80 18.41
C ARG A 157 21.15 -23.85 19.59
N MET A 158 21.05 -24.39 20.81
CA MET A 158 20.97 -23.54 22.01
C MET A 158 22.27 -22.80 22.27
N LYS A 159 23.38 -23.51 22.20
CA LYS A 159 24.72 -22.96 22.43
C LYS A 159 25.08 -21.98 21.29
N LEU A 160 24.77 -22.32 20.05
CA LEU A 160 24.94 -21.43 18.91
C LEU A 160 24.20 -20.09 19.11
N ASN A 161 22.94 -20.14 19.52
CA ASN A 161 22.17 -18.91 19.78
C ASN A 161 22.74 -18.09 20.94
N GLN A 162 23.22 -18.73 22.00
CA GLN A 162 23.84 -18.05 23.12
C GLN A 162 25.14 -17.33 22.69
N GLU A 163 26.02 -18.02 21.96
CA GLU A 163 27.27 -17.45 21.45
C GLU A 163 27.04 -16.33 20.42
N MET A 164 26.04 -16.49 19.52
CA MET A 164 25.65 -15.42 18.59
C MET A 164 25.15 -14.19 19.35
N MET A 165 24.30 -14.36 20.37
CA MET A 165 23.82 -13.23 21.19
C MET A 165 24.94 -12.57 22.02
N ALA A 166 25.88 -13.36 22.52
CA ALA A 166 27.07 -12.84 23.21
C ALA A 166 27.93 -12.01 22.25
N LEU A 167 28.16 -12.49 21.02
CA LEU A 167 28.90 -11.76 19.99
C LEU A 167 28.22 -10.44 19.64
N TYR A 168 26.88 -10.44 19.44
CA TYR A 168 26.13 -9.21 19.14
C TYR A 168 26.22 -8.19 20.29
N LYS A 169 26.16 -8.64 21.53
CA LYS A 169 26.32 -7.77 22.71
C LYS A 169 27.75 -7.20 22.81
N ALA A 170 28.76 -8.03 22.58
CA ALA A 170 30.17 -7.61 22.61
C ALA A 170 30.48 -6.53 21.56
N GLU A 171 29.98 -6.71 20.36
CA GLU A 171 30.17 -5.79 19.21
C GLU A 171 29.17 -4.63 19.20
N LYS A 172 28.24 -4.55 20.18
CA LYS A 172 27.20 -3.52 20.32
C LYS A 172 26.35 -3.37 19.06
N VAL A 173 25.99 -4.49 18.44
CA VAL A 173 25.16 -4.56 17.22
C VAL A 173 23.79 -5.15 17.56
N ASN A 174 22.74 -4.50 17.11
CA ASN A 174 21.38 -5.01 17.25
C ASN A 174 20.94 -5.71 15.96
N PRO A 175 20.73 -7.04 15.95
CA PRO A 175 20.29 -7.78 14.77
C PRO A 175 18.89 -7.35 14.28
N ALA A 176 18.02 -6.90 15.18
CA ALA A 176 16.68 -6.42 14.82
C ALA A 176 16.71 -5.07 14.08
N ALA A 177 17.82 -4.32 14.13
CA ALA A 177 17.92 -3.07 13.39
C ALA A 177 17.84 -3.27 11.86
N GLY A 178 18.21 -4.44 11.35
CA GLY A 178 18.13 -4.76 9.93
C GLY A 178 16.70 -4.88 9.39
N CYS A 179 15.73 -5.30 10.20
CA CYS A 179 14.33 -5.41 9.78
C CYS A 179 13.54 -4.11 10.00
N LEU A 180 14.07 -3.13 10.73
CA LEU A 180 13.38 -1.88 11.06
C LEU A 180 12.85 -1.10 9.82
N PRO A 181 13.61 -0.96 8.70
CA PRO A 181 13.10 -0.31 7.51
C PRO A 181 11.89 -1.03 6.91
N VAL A 182 11.87 -2.36 6.96
CA VAL A 182 10.75 -3.17 6.45
C VAL A 182 9.50 -2.97 7.33
N LEU A 183 9.65 -3.01 8.64
CA LEU A 183 8.55 -2.79 9.59
C LEU A 183 7.92 -1.40 9.42
N LEU A 184 8.74 -0.38 9.19
CA LEU A 184 8.27 0.96 8.93
C LEU A 184 7.58 1.08 7.56
N GLN A 185 8.05 0.31 6.58
CA GLN A 185 7.52 0.31 5.22
C GLN A 185 6.12 -0.30 5.13
N ILE A 186 5.77 -1.27 6.01
CA ILE A 186 4.48 -1.97 5.96
C ILE A 186 3.29 -1.01 6.09
N PRO A 187 3.19 -0.14 7.11
CA PRO A 187 2.10 0.84 7.20
C PRO A 187 2.06 1.81 6.01
N VAL A 188 3.22 2.27 5.54
CA VAL A 188 3.32 3.16 4.37
C VAL A 188 2.80 2.46 3.12
N PHE A 189 3.16 1.19 2.92
CA PHE A 189 2.69 0.40 1.80
C PHE A 189 1.16 0.21 1.82
N PHE A 190 0.60 -0.19 2.96
CA PHE A 190 -0.85 -0.37 3.07
C PHE A 190 -1.62 0.94 2.91
N ALA A 191 -1.09 2.06 3.42
CA ALA A 191 -1.71 3.36 3.22
C ALA A 191 -1.70 3.76 1.74
N LEU A 192 -0.58 3.62 1.04
CA LEU A 192 -0.48 3.90 -0.40
C LEU A 192 -1.32 2.94 -1.24
N TYR A 193 -1.34 1.64 -0.90
CA TYR A 193 -2.21 0.68 -1.54
C TYR A 193 -3.68 1.15 -1.47
N LYS A 194 -4.15 1.55 -0.29
CA LYS A 194 -5.51 2.06 -0.11
C LYS A 194 -5.72 3.35 -0.92
N VAL A 195 -4.81 4.31 -0.90
CA VAL A 195 -4.92 5.52 -1.73
C VAL A 195 -5.07 5.18 -3.21
N LEU A 196 -4.19 4.33 -3.76
CA LEU A 196 -4.19 4.01 -5.19
C LEU A 196 -5.39 3.13 -5.62
N PHE A 197 -5.94 2.34 -4.69
CA PHE A 197 -6.99 1.37 -5.02
C PHE A 197 -8.41 1.87 -4.74
N VAL A 198 -8.58 2.70 -3.69
CA VAL A 198 -9.92 3.08 -3.21
C VAL A 198 -10.35 4.45 -3.68
N THR A 199 -9.39 5.37 -3.98
CA THR A 199 -9.75 6.73 -4.38
C THR A 199 -10.07 6.82 -5.86
N ILE A 200 -11.22 7.43 -6.17
CA ILE A 200 -11.67 7.60 -7.56
C ILE A 200 -10.75 8.52 -8.36
N GLU A 201 -10.05 9.42 -7.68
CA GLU A 201 -9.13 10.37 -8.29
C GLU A 201 -7.92 9.69 -8.95
N MET A 202 -7.58 8.48 -8.51
CA MET A 202 -6.50 7.68 -9.09
C MET A 202 -6.95 6.78 -10.24
N ARG A 203 -8.26 6.60 -10.41
CA ARG A 203 -8.83 5.77 -11.46
C ARG A 203 -8.61 6.41 -12.82
N HIS A 204 -8.12 5.62 -13.79
CA HIS A 204 -7.77 6.07 -15.14
C HIS A 204 -6.74 7.22 -15.16
N ALA A 205 -5.99 7.40 -14.07
CA ALA A 205 -4.89 8.35 -14.06
C ALA A 205 -3.69 7.79 -14.84
N PRO A 206 -3.26 8.46 -15.92
CA PRO A 206 -2.13 7.98 -16.72
C PRO A 206 -0.78 8.23 -16.04
N PHE A 207 0.20 7.41 -16.39
CA PHE A 207 1.61 7.66 -16.06
C PHE A 207 2.36 8.06 -17.32
N PHE A 208 3.38 7.31 -17.71
CA PHE A 208 4.13 7.49 -18.95
C PHE A 208 4.14 6.19 -19.77
N GLY A 209 4.41 6.33 -21.07
CA GLY A 209 4.52 5.21 -22.01
C GLY A 209 3.20 4.47 -22.16
N TRP A 210 3.20 3.17 -21.88
CA TRP A 210 2.05 2.28 -22.03
C TRP A 210 1.10 2.23 -20.82
N ILE A 211 1.45 2.88 -19.72
CA ILE A 211 0.60 2.91 -18.52
C ILE A 211 -0.43 4.02 -18.65
N ALA A 212 -1.60 3.66 -19.14
CA ALA A 212 -2.75 4.56 -19.30
C ALA A 212 -3.61 4.66 -18.03
N ASP A 213 -3.48 3.71 -17.11
CA ASP A 213 -4.25 3.65 -15.86
C ASP A 213 -3.37 3.09 -14.73
N LEU A 214 -3.07 3.94 -13.74
CA LEU A 214 -2.30 3.55 -12.56
C LEU A 214 -3.06 2.60 -11.63
N SER A 215 -4.39 2.57 -11.70
CA SER A 215 -5.24 1.70 -10.89
C SER A 215 -5.45 0.31 -11.49
N ALA A 216 -5.09 0.10 -12.76
CA ALA A 216 -5.13 -1.18 -13.45
C ALA A 216 -3.76 -1.88 -13.42
N PRO A 217 -3.70 -3.21 -13.58
CA PRO A 217 -2.45 -3.93 -13.79
C PRO A 217 -1.70 -3.46 -15.03
N ASP A 218 -0.40 -3.76 -15.10
CA ASP A 218 0.43 -3.47 -16.28
C ASP A 218 -0.11 -4.25 -17.50
N PRO A 219 -0.53 -3.57 -18.59
CA PRO A 219 -1.13 -4.23 -19.76
C PRO A 219 -0.12 -5.00 -20.62
N THR A 220 1.18 -4.87 -20.37
CA THR A 220 2.21 -5.58 -21.11
C THR A 220 2.37 -7.01 -20.60
N SER A 221 2.89 -7.91 -21.48
CA SER A 221 3.19 -9.28 -21.06
C SER A 221 4.44 -9.79 -21.78
N VAL A 222 5.24 -10.59 -21.06
CA VAL A 222 6.40 -11.29 -21.63
C VAL A 222 5.97 -12.21 -22.78
N PHE A 223 4.80 -12.84 -22.66
CA PHE A 223 4.33 -13.85 -23.61
C PHE A 223 3.98 -13.30 -24.99
N ASN A 224 3.64 -12.02 -25.11
CA ASN A 224 3.49 -11.35 -26.40
C ASN A 224 4.62 -10.37 -26.71
N ILE A 225 5.78 -10.57 -26.09
CA ILE A 225 6.97 -9.71 -26.21
C ILE A 225 6.60 -8.26 -25.92
N PHE A 226 5.91 -8.04 -24.79
CA PHE A 226 5.47 -6.73 -24.29
C PHE A 226 4.57 -5.95 -25.26
N GLY A 227 3.75 -6.67 -26.04
CA GLY A 227 2.82 -6.09 -27.01
C GLY A 227 3.37 -5.99 -28.45
N LEU A 228 4.57 -6.47 -28.72
CA LEU A 228 5.11 -6.52 -30.09
C LEU A 228 4.41 -7.57 -30.97
N LEU A 229 3.87 -8.63 -30.36
CA LEU A 229 3.11 -9.64 -31.09
C LEU A 229 1.60 -9.36 -30.97
N PRO A 230 0.86 -9.35 -32.09
CA PRO A 230 -0.55 -8.91 -32.13
C PRO A 230 -1.53 -10.01 -31.70
N TYR A 231 -1.28 -10.67 -30.57
CA TYR A 231 -2.24 -11.61 -29.97
C TYR A 231 -2.46 -11.31 -28.49
N SER A 232 -3.71 -11.59 -28.05
CA SER A 232 -4.06 -11.44 -26.64
C SER A 232 -3.50 -12.59 -25.81
N VAL A 233 -3.12 -12.29 -24.57
CA VAL A 233 -2.65 -13.24 -23.56
C VAL A 233 -3.74 -13.58 -22.53
N ASP A 234 -4.98 -13.21 -22.77
CA ASP A 234 -6.12 -13.37 -21.84
C ASP A 234 -6.44 -14.83 -21.53
N PHE A 235 -5.92 -15.78 -22.34
CA PHE A 235 -6.03 -17.21 -22.06
C PHE A 235 -5.14 -17.67 -20.89
N LEU A 236 -4.17 -16.84 -20.47
CA LEU A 236 -3.29 -17.14 -19.33
C LEU A 236 -3.91 -16.65 -18.03
N PRO A 237 -3.72 -17.38 -16.91
CA PRO A 237 -4.04 -16.87 -15.60
C PRO A 237 -3.36 -15.52 -15.34
N ALA A 238 -4.06 -14.59 -14.69
CA ALA A 238 -3.59 -13.21 -14.48
C ALA A 238 -2.20 -13.12 -13.83
N PHE A 239 -1.87 -14.02 -12.90
CA PHE A 239 -0.55 -14.05 -12.25
C PHE A 239 0.61 -14.45 -13.16
N LEU A 240 0.32 -15.05 -14.34
CA LEU A 240 1.31 -15.36 -15.37
C LEU A 240 1.45 -14.25 -16.41
N GLN A 241 0.53 -13.28 -16.46
CA GLN A 241 0.62 -12.14 -17.37
C GLN A 241 1.65 -11.13 -16.85
N LEU A 242 2.93 -11.52 -16.88
CA LEU A 242 4.03 -10.72 -16.34
C LEU A 242 4.35 -9.54 -17.24
N GLY A 243 3.99 -8.35 -16.77
CA GLY A 243 4.33 -7.09 -17.42
C GLY A 243 5.77 -6.63 -17.16
N VAL A 244 6.16 -5.52 -17.79
CA VAL A 244 7.49 -4.91 -17.63
C VAL A 244 7.71 -4.46 -16.18
N TRP A 245 6.73 -3.75 -15.58
CA TRP A 245 6.88 -3.22 -14.23
C TRP A 245 7.00 -4.27 -13.14
N PRO A 246 6.18 -5.35 -13.11
CA PRO A 246 6.40 -6.48 -12.20
C PRO A 246 7.78 -7.10 -12.29
N ILE A 247 8.33 -7.24 -13.52
CA ILE A 247 9.67 -7.76 -13.72
C ILE A 247 10.74 -6.80 -13.19
N LEU A 248 10.63 -5.50 -13.50
CA LEU A 248 11.55 -4.49 -12.97
C LEU A 248 11.51 -4.42 -11.45
N MET A 249 10.32 -4.58 -10.86
CA MET A 249 10.15 -4.66 -9.42
C MET A 249 10.87 -5.89 -8.85
N GLY A 250 10.69 -7.07 -9.43
CA GLY A 250 11.36 -8.30 -9.01
C GLY A 250 12.88 -8.19 -9.10
N ILE A 251 13.41 -7.64 -10.20
CA ILE A 251 14.85 -7.38 -10.38
C ILE A 251 15.35 -6.40 -9.32
N SER A 252 14.65 -5.27 -9.10
CA SER A 252 15.04 -4.28 -8.11
C SER A 252 15.04 -4.86 -6.70
N MET A 253 14.06 -5.70 -6.36
CA MET A 253 13.96 -6.39 -5.08
C MET A 253 15.11 -7.41 -4.91
N PHE A 254 15.43 -8.17 -5.95
CA PHE A 254 16.56 -9.10 -5.93
C PHE A 254 17.89 -8.37 -5.69
N LEU A 255 18.12 -7.26 -6.41
CA LEU A 255 19.33 -6.45 -6.23
C LEU A 255 19.40 -5.86 -4.81
N GLN A 256 18.28 -5.34 -4.29
CA GLN A 256 18.22 -4.81 -2.92
C GLN A 256 18.53 -5.89 -1.88
N MET A 257 18.02 -7.12 -2.07
CA MET A 257 18.32 -8.22 -1.16
C MET A 257 19.80 -8.62 -1.17
N ARG A 258 20.46 -8.55 -2.32
CA ARG A 258 21.91 -8.77 -2.43
C ARG A 258 22.73 -7.74 -1.64
N LEU A 259 22.18 -6.54 -1.45
CA LEU A 259 22.80 -5.51 -0.64
C LEU A 259 22.63 -5.73 0.88
N ASN A 260 21.72 -6.56 1.32
CA ASN A 260 21.49 -6.86 2.72
C ASN A 260 22.45 -7.97 3.21
N PRO A 261 22.85 -7.98 4.50
CA PRO A 261 23.58 -9.11 5.07
C PRO A 261 22.74 -10.38 5.01
N ALA A 262 23.38 -11.51 4.73
CA ALA A 262 22.69 -12.80 4.71
C ALA A 262 22.08 -13.10 6.10
N PRO A 263 20.83 -13.59 6.15
CA PRO A 263 20.23 -14.02 7.41
C PRO A 263 21.04 -15.13 8.07
N PRO A 264 21.09 -15.14 9.41
CA PRO A 264 21.81 -16.19 10.11
C PRO A 264 21.18 -17.58 9.98
N ASP A 265 19.90 -17.71 9.75
CA ASP A 265 19.20 -18.98 9.57
C ASP A 265 19.21 -19.40 8.10
N PRO A 266 19.65 -20.63 7.73
CA PRO A 266 19.65 -21.10 6.35
C PRO A 266 18.25 -21.24 5.74
N ILE A 267 17.23 -21.54 6.54
CA ILE A 267 15.84 -21.61 6.06
C ILE A 267 15.37 -20.20 5.70
N GLN A 268 15.63 -19.23 6.59
CA GLN A 268 15.30 -17.83 6.34
C GLN A 268 16.05 -17.29 5.10
N ALA A 269 17.32 -17.66 4.91
CA ALA A 269 18.09 -17.27 3.75
C ALA A 269 17.47 -17.78 2.44
N LYS A 270 16.99 -19.03 2.42
CA LYS A 270 16.26 -19.59 1.27
C LYS A 270 14.95 -18.87 1.02
N VAL A 271 14.15 -18.62 2.06
CA VAL A 271 12.88 -17.86 1.94
C VAL A 271 13.15 -16.50 1.31
N PHE A 272 14.13 -15.75 1.81
CA PHE A 272 14.48 -14.44 1.24
C PHE A 272 14.96 -14.55 -0.21
N GLN A 273 15.69 -15.60 -0.58
CA GLN A 273 16.15 -15.80 -1.95
C GLN A 273 14.99 -15.99 -2.95
N PHE A 274 13.91 -16.68 -2.55
CA PHE A 274 12.74 -16.94 -3.39
C PHE A 274 11.71 -15.80 -3.35
N MET A 275 11.75 -14.94 -2.35
CA MET A 275 10.78 -13.86 -2.14
C MET A 275 10.65 -12.91 -3.35
N PRO A 276 11.71 -12.46 -4.03
CA PRO A 276 11.58 -11.62 -5.22
C PRO A 276 10.78 -12.28 -6.34
N ILE A 277 11.02 -13.58 -6.58
CA ILE A 277 10.30 -14.35 -7.59
C ILE A 277 8.82 -14.43 -7.20
N PHE A 278 8.52 -14.82 -5.98
CA PHE A 278 7.15 -14.91 -5.48
C PHE A 278 6.40 -13.57 -5.64
N PHE A 279 7.01 -12.46 -5.21
CA PHE A 279 6.39 -11.15 -5.32
C PHE A 279 6.23 -10.67 -6.77
N THR A 280 7.11 -11.06 -7.68
CA THR A 280 6.97 -10.74 -9.11
C THR A 280 5.67 -11.29 -9.66
N PHE A 281 5.36 -12.56 -9.39
CA PHE A 281 4.12 -13.18 -9.84
C PHE A 281 2.90 -12.65 -9.08
N LEU A 282 3.00 -12.48 -7.77
CA LEU A 282 1.91 -11.97 -6.95
C LEU A 282 1.50 -10.56 -7.39
N LEU A 283 2.47 -9.68 -7.59
CA LEU A 283 2.21 -8.26 -7.90
C LEU A 283 1.95 -8.01 -9.39
N ALA A 284 2.04 -9.02 -10.25
CA ALA A 284 1.60 -8.91 -11.64
C ALA A 284 0.11 -8.57 -11.77
N THR A 285 -0.71 -8.97 -10.79
CA THR A 285 -2.15 -8.71 -10.75
C THR A 285 -2.52 -7.41 -10.04
N PHE A 286 -1.54 -6.71 -9.49
CA PHE A 286 -1.78 -5.49 -8.73
C PHE A 286 -1.75 -4.23 -9.61
N PRO A 287 -2.38 -3.12 -9.17
CA PRO A 287 -2.32 -1.85 -9.86
C PRO A 287 -0.90 -1.44 -10.23
N ALA A 288 -0.69 -1.00 -11.48
CA ALA A 288 0.61 -0.60 -11.98
C ALA A 288 1.25 0.51 -11.14
N GLY A 289 0.45 1.44 -10.63
CA GLY A 289 0.93 2.50 -9.74
C GLY A 289 1.60 1.98 -8.48
N LEU A 290 1.10 0.88 -7.90
CA LEU A 290 1.69 0.26 -6.72
C LEU A 290 3.01 -0.45 -7.04
N VAL A 291 3.08 -1.12 -8.19
CA VAL A 291 4.29 -1.82 -8.65
C VAL A 291 5.40 -0.82 -9.02
N ILE A 292 5.04 0.27 -9.69
CA ILE A 292 5.93 1.40 -9.99
C ILE A 292 6.47 2.02 -8.69
N TYR A 293 5.57 2.31 -7.74
CA TYR A 293 5.96 2.80 -6.42
C TYR A 293 6.95 1.87 -5.73
N TRP A 294 6.70 0.56 -5.73
CA TRP A 294 7.59 -0.41 -5.07
C TRP A 294 8.96 -0.47 -5.75
N THR A 295 8.98 -0.49 -7.07
CA THR A 295 10.23 -0.43 -7.85
C THR A 295 11.04 0.82 -7.48
N TRP A 296 10.40 1.98 -7.47
CA TRP A 296 11.02 3.25 -7.10
C TRP A 296 11.53 3.26 -5.65
N ASN A 297 10.72 2.75 -4.73
CA ASN A 297 11.10 2.60 -3.32
C ASN A 297 12.34 1.72 -3.13
N ASN A 298 12.47 0.63 -3.90
CA ASN A 298 13.65 -0.23 -3.89
C ASN A 298 14.87 0.52 -4.41
N LEU A 299 14.75 1.24 -5.54
CA LEU A 299 15.83 2.05 -6.11
C LEU A 299 16.32 3.12 -5.14
N LEU A 300 15.41 3.85 -4.50
CA LEU A 300 15.76 4.85 -3.49
C LEU A 300 16.42 4.21 -2.27
N SER A 301 15.95 3.04 -1.83
CA SER A 301 16.56 2.31 -0.71
C SER A 301 17.98 1.84 -1.04
N MET A 302 18.21 1.34 -2.26
CA MET A 302 19.55 0.97 -2.73
C MET A 302 20.48 2.17 -2.81
N ALA A 303 20.00 3.29 -3.36
CA ALA A 303 20.76 4.53 -3.42
C ALA A 303 21.13 5.05 -2.03
N GLN A 304 20.16 5.05 -1.10
CA GLN A 304 20.37 5.46 0.28
C GLN A 304 21.37 4.55 1.01
N GLN A 305 21.22 3.25 0.86
CA GLN A 305 22.12 2.25 1.46
C GLN A 305 23.54 2.40 0.90
N TRP A 306 23.69 2.53 -0.41
CA TRP A 306 24.99 2.75 -1.05
C TRP A 306 25.69 4.03 -0.57
N PHE A 307 24.94 5.12 -0.43
CA PHE A 307 25.46 6.39 0.06
C PHE A 307 25.98 6.27 1.51
N ILE A 308 25.22 5.62 2.37
CA ILE A 308 25.57 5.42 3.78
C ILE A 308 26.79 4.49 3.90
N LEU A 309 26.79 3.36 3.17
CA LEU A 309 27.91 2.40 3.22
C LEU A 309 29.22 3.05 2.76
N ARG A 310 29.21 3.86 1.70
CA ARG A 310 30.42 4.59 1.26
C ARG A 310 30.97 5.55 2.33
N ARG A 311 30.12 6.16 3.13
CA ARG A 311 30.54 7.04 4.21
C ARG A 311 31.16 6.26 5.37
N VAL A 312 30.59 5.11 5.72
CA VAL A 312 31.09 4.25 6.80
C VAL A 312 32.46 3.67 6.44
N THR A 313 32.64 3.17 5.21
CA THR A 313 33.93 2.60 4.75
C THR A 313 35.04 3.66 4.58
N LYS A 314 34.72 4.94 4.43
CA LYS A 314 35.72 6.01 4.40
C LYS A 314 36.12 6.53 5.79
N ALA A 315 35.31 6.21 6.81
CA ALA A 315 35.52 6.64 8.20
C ALA A 315 36.19 5.57 9.09
N SER A 316 36.32 4.33 8.58
CA SER A 316 37.09 3.23 9.15
C SER A 316 38.42 3.08 8.42
#